data_bccfa42a6e3c992f5a8f4caa8d778d9f
#
_entry.id   bccfa42a6e3c992f5a8f4caa8d778d9f
#
_cell.length_a   1.000
_cell.length_b   1.000
_cell.length_c   1.000
_cell.angle_alpha   90.00
_cell.angle_beta   90.00
_cell.angle_gamma   90.00
#
_symmetry.space_group_name_H-M   'P 1'
#
loop_
_entity.id
_entity.type
_entity.pdbx_description
1 polymer ?
#
loop_
_entity_poly.entity_id
_entity_poly.type
_entity_poly.pdbx_seq_one_letter_code
_entity_poly.pdbx_strand_id
1 'polypeptide(L)'
;VYAGVVMRAVADWSARQYLEFEDERTRPARDLLAQVPLASPRRVVDVGCGPGNSTALLIARYPGARVVGVDASPEMLRQARERVPAADFVLADVAAWSPPAETELLFGNAVFHWVPDHPAVLARLLATLPAGGVLAVQMPDNAEEPALALMRTVAARGPWAETLAPAGAVRAALRRPGDYYDLLRPEATRVEVWRTIYHHPLPGPEAIVAWFAGSSLRPFLARLEGAARDDFTAAYASEIARAYPRRSDGTVLLPFPRLFIVATR
;
A
#
# COMPACT_ATOMS: atom_id res chain seq x y z
N VAL A 1 -10.17 21.09 5.19
CA VAL A 1 -9.87 20.89 6.62
C VAL A 1 -9.65 19.40 6.91
N TYR A 2 -10.33 18.45 6.21
CA TYR A 2 -10.18 16.99 6.42
C TYR A 2 -8.89 16.40 5.82
N ALA A 3 -8.39 16.92 4.68
CA ALA A 3 -7.18 16.41 4.04
C ALA A 3 -5.90 16.58 4.89
N GLY A 4 -5.81 17.68 5.66
CA GLY A 4 -4.66 17.95 6.52
C GLY A 4 -4.55 17.06 7.75
N VAL A 5 -5.65 16.44 8.20
CA VAL A 5 -5.68 15.57 9.39
C VAL A 5 -5.23 14.14 9.02
N VAL A 6 -5.60 13.65 7.83
CA VAL A 6 -5.17 12.32 7.35
C VAL A 6 -3.66 12.30 7.08
N MET A 7 -3.10 13.38 6.52
CA MET A 7 -1.66 13.50 6.23
C MET A 7 -0.79 13.59 7.50
N ARG A 8 -1.27 14.22 8.59
CA ARG A 8 -0.52 14.25 9.86
C ARG A 8 -0.42 12.90 10.57
N ALA A 9 -1.39 12.01 10.38
CA ALA A 9 -1.36 10.66 10.96
C ALA A 9 -0.41 9.69 10.24
N VAL A 10 0.02 10.00 9.00
CA VAL A 10 0.96 9.20 8.20
C VAL A 10 2.43 9.54 8.53
N ALA A 11 2.70 10.66 9.21
CA ALA A 11 4.02 11.27 9.36
C ALA A 11 5.05 10.48 10.21
N ASP A 12 4.69 9.33 10.79
CA ASP A 12 5.58 8.63 11.73
C ASP A 12 5.63 7.11 11.50
N TRP A 13 5.87 6.69 10.25
CA TRP A 13 6.11 5.27 9.92
C TRP A 13 7.44 4.80 10.52
N SER A 14 7.37 3.84 11.46
CA SER A 14 8.57 3.17 11.94
C SER A 14 9.15 2.28 10.84
N ALA A 15 10.20 2.74 10.17
CA ALA A 15 10.91 2.02 9.13
C ALA A 15 11.41 0.63 9.59
N ARG A 16 11.84 0.52 10.84
CA ARG A 16 12.33 -0.74 11.42
C ARG A 16 11.26 -1.83 11.42
N GLN A 17 10.02 -1.49 11.80
CA GLN A 17 8.90 -2.43 11.82
C GLN A 17 8.37 -2.73 10.41
N TYR A 18 8.58 -1.78 9.45
CA TYR A 18 8.25 -1.99 8.04
C TYR A 18 9.20 -3.00 7.37
N LEU A 19 10.46 -3.03 7.77
CA LEU A 19 11.51 -3.90 7.21
C LEU A 19 11.42 -5.36 7.72
N GLU A 20 10.75 -5.63 8.84
CA GLU A 20 10.60 -6.98 9.40
C GLU A 20 9.91 -7.97 8.43
N PHE A 21 9.08 -7.46 7.50
CA PHE A 21 8.36 -8.23 6.47
C PHE A 21 8.66 -7.69 5.07
N GLU A 22 9.91 -7.33 4.81
CA GLU A 22 10.31 -6.65 3.57
C GLU A 22 10.08 -7.54 2.35
N ASP A 23 10.44 -8.82 2.41
CA ASP A 23 10.32 -9.74 1.29
C ASP A 23 8.86 -9.96 0.88
N GLU A 24 7.97 -10.18 1.86
CA GLU A 24 6.54 -10.36 1.64
C GLU A 24 5.88 -9.08 1.08
N ARG A 25 6.36 -7.92 1.48
CA ARG A 25 5.86 -6.61 1.00
C ARG A 25 6.42 -6.26 -0.38
N THR A 26 7.61 -6.75 -0.71
CA THR A 26 8.28 -6.49 -1.98
C THR A 26 7.83 -7.44 -3.08
N ARG A 27 7.42 -8.68 -2.73
CA ARG A 27 6.96 -9.68 -3.71
C ARG A 27 5.84 -9.15 -4.63
N PRO A 28 4.76 -8.50 -4.14
CA PRO A 28 3.74 -7.95 -5.03
C PRO A 28 4.26 -6.88 -6.00
N ALA A 29 5.27 -6.10 -5.60
CA ALA A 29 5.91 -5.13 -6.49
C ALA A 29 6.69 -5.83 -7.62
N ARG A 30 7.39 -6.93 -7.32
CA ARG A 30 8.06 -7.76 -8.33
C ARG A 30 7.05 -8.38 -9.31
N ASP A 31 5.95 -8.92 -8.78
CA ASP A 31 4.91 -9.56 -9.59
C ASP A 31 4.20 -8.53 -10.50
N LEU A 32 3.92 -7.31 -9.98
CA LEU A 32 3.41 -6.21 -10.78
C LEU A 32 4.40 -5.80 -11.88
N LEU A 33 5.68 -5.60 -11.53
CA LEU A 33 6.71 -5.17 -12.47
C LEU A 33 6.93 -6.15 -13.60
N ALA A 34 6.77 -7.45 -13.34
CA ALA A 34 6.86 -8.50 -14.34
C ALA A 34 5.75 -8.42 -15.42
N GLN A 35 4.62 -7.76 -15.12
CA GLN A 35 3.51 -7.57 -16.07
C GLN A 35 3.58 -6.23 -16.82
N VAL A 36 4.55 -5.36 -16.51
CA VAL A 36 4.72 -4.08 -17.22
C VAL A 36 5.24 -4.33 -18.64
N PRO A 37 4.48 -3.97 -19.70
CA PRO A 37 4.82 -4.30 -21.09
C PRO A 37 5.81 -3.28 -21.72
N LEU A 38 6.74 -2.75 -20.94
CA LEU A 38 7.77 -1.81 -21.38
C LEU A 38 9.14 -2.48 -21.32
N ALA A 39 9.86 -2.47 -22.45
CA ALA A 39 11.20 -3.04 -22.53
C ALA A 39 12.28 -2.09 -22.00
N SER A 40 12.22 -0.81 -22.38
CA SER A 40 13.27 0.18 -22.11
C SER A 40 12.70 1.59 -21.98
N PRO A 41 11.85 1.86 -20.97
CA PRO A 41 11.34 3.20 -20.74
C PRO A 41 12.50 4.14 -20.35
N ARG A 42 12.42 5.39 -20.81
CA ARG A 42 13.44 6.42 -20.50
C ARG A 42 13.18 7.11 -19.18
N ARG A 43 11.89 7.27 -18.82
CA ARG A 43 11.48 7.95 -17.58
C ARG A 43 10.42 7.13 -16.85
N VAL A 44 10.75 6.79 -15.61
CA VAL A 44 9.94 5.96 -14.72
C VAL A 44 9.68 6.72 -13.43
N VAL A 45 8.47 6.74 -12.96
CA VAL A 45 8.12 7.33 -11.67
C VAL A 45 7.54 6.25 -10.74
N ASP A 46 8.12 6.14 -9.56
CA ASP A 46 7.65 5.33 -8.44
C ASP A 46 6.76 6.19 -7.54
N VAL A 47 5.45 6.01 -7.66
CA VAL A 47 4.43 6.79 -6.94
C VAL A 47 4.19 6.19 -5.57
N GLY A 48 4.39 6.98 -4.51
CA GLY A 48 4.36 6.49 -3.12
C GLY A 48 5.52 5.54 -2.85
N CYS A 49 6.73 5.98 -3.20
CA CYS A 49 7.94 5.16 -3.20
C CYS A 49 8.35 4.67 -1.79
N GLY A 50 7.81 5.28 -0.73
CA GLY A 50 8.18 4.96 0.65
C GLY A 50 9.70 5.03 0.86
N PRO A 51 10.31 4.05 1.55
CA PRO A 51 11.76 4.01 1.80
C PRO A 51 12.58 3.48 0.60
N GLY A 52 11.98 3.41 -0.61
CA GLY A 52 12.69 3.11 -1.86
C GLY A 52 12.74 1.64 -2.27
N ASN A 53 11.96 0.74 -1.66
CA ASN A 53 11.97 -0.69 -2.00
C ASN A 53 11.57 -0.94 -3.47
N SER A 54 10.45 -0.38 -3.91
CA SER A 54 10.00 -0.45 -5.31
C SER A 54 10.92 0.32 -6.24
N THR A 55 11.45 1.46 -5.81
CA THR A 55 12.41 2.26 -6.58
C THR A 55 13.66 1.45 -6.94
N ALA A 56 14.20 0.67 -5.99
CA ALA A 56 15.34 -0.21 -6.24
C ALA A 56 15.03 -1.29 -7.30
N LEU A 57 13.82 -1.86 -7.28
CA LEU A 57 13.38 -2.82 -8.29
C LEU A 57 13.29 -2.18 -9.68
N LEU A 58 12.78 -0.96 -9.77
CA LEU A 58 12.65 -0.22 -11.02
C LEU A 58 14.02 0.10 -11.64
N ILE A 59 14.99 0.53 -10.83
CA ILE A 59 16.38 0.74 -11.29
C ILE A 59 17.01 -0.56 -11.78
N ALA A 60 16.85 -1.64 -11.03
CA ALA A 60 17.42 -2.94 -11.43
C ALA A 60 16.78 -3.45 -12.74
N ARG A 61 15.48 -3.22 -12.95
CA ARG A 61 14.76 -3.64 -14.17
C ARG A 61 15.06 -2.75 -15.37
N TYR A 62 15.29 -1.44 -15.15
CA TYR A 62 15.47 -0.44 -16.20
C TYR A 62 16.73 0.41 -15.95
N PRO A 63 17.93 -0.17 -16.09
CA PRO A 63 19.19 0.51 -15.74
C PRO A 63 19.48 1.75 -16.59
N GLY A 64 18.84 1.88 -17.77
CA GLY A 64 18.95 3.06 -18.64
C GLY A 64 17.89 4.14 -18.38
N ALA A 65 16.95 3.90 -17.47
CA ALA A 65 15.87 4.85 -17.20
C ALA A 65 16.27 5.89 -16.14
N ARG A 66 15.75 7.10 -16.27
CA ARG A 66 15.70 8.05 -15.17
C ARG A 66 14.55 7.67 -14.25
N VAL A 67 14.87 7.21 -13.04
CA VAL A 67 13.88 6.81 -12.03
C VAL A 67 13.69 7.93 -11.02
N VAL A 68 12.43 8.33 -10.78
CA VAL A 68 12.04 9.34 -9.81
C VAL A 68 11.07 8.72 -8.81
N GLY A 69 11.41 8.73 -7.52
CA GLY A 69 10.50 8.36 -6.43
C GLY A 69 9.71 9.58 -5.93
N VAL A 70 8.41 9.42 -5.72
CA VAL A 70 7.53 10.47 -5.18
C VAL A 70 6.85 9.94 -3.92
N ASP A 71 6.93 10.67 -2.82
CA ASP A 71 6.23 10.35 -1.58
C ASP A 71 5.84 11.63 -0.83
N ALA A 72 4.81 11.56 0.00
CA ALA A 72 4.34 12.67 0.82
C ALA A 72 5.06 12.76 2.18
N SER A 73 5.85 11.75 2.55
CA SER A 73 6.57 11.68 3.83
C SER A 73 8.03 12.09 3.67
N PRO A 74 8.48 13.21 4.31
CA PRO A 74 9.89 13.60 4.30
C PRO A 74 10.81 12.52 4.89
N GLU A 75 10.34 11.78 5.90
CA GLU A 75 11.11 10.72 6.56
C GLU A 75 11.31 9.52 5.63
N MET A 76 10.27 9.12 4.90
CA MET A 76 10.39 8.06 3.89
C MET A 76 11.39 8.44 2.80
N LEU A 77 11.33 9.68 2.32
CA LEU A 77 12.26 10.16 1.30
C LEU A 77 13.70 10.27 1.81
N ARG A 78 13.91 10.58 3.08
CA ARG A 78 15.26 10.56 3.68
C ARG A 78 15.87 9.17 3.58
N GLN A 79 15.12 8.14 3.98
CA GLN A 79 15.56 6.75 3.92
C GLN A 79 15.73 6.26 2.47
N ALA A 80 14.80 6.66 1.57
CA ALA A 80 14.89 6.31 0.16
C ALA A 80 16.19 6.84 -0.48
N ARG A 81 16.61 8.07 -0.17
CA ARG A 81 17.87 8.65 -0.65
C ARG A 81 19.10 7.90 -0.16
N GLU A 82 19.08 7.46 1.10
CA GLU A 82 20.16 6.64 1.69
C GLU A 82 20.22 5.26 1.03
N ARG A 83 19.07 4.64 0.79
CA ARG A 83 18.94 3.28 0.23
C ARG A 83 19.22 3.22 -1.26
N VAL A 84 18.75 4.21 -2.02
CA VAL A 84 18.76 4.21 -3.50
C VAL A 84 19.32 5.54 -4.03
N PRO A 85 20.61 5.82 -3.82
CA PRO A 85 21.21 7.10 -4.21
C PRO A 85 21.24 7.36 -5.72
N ALA A 86 20.95 6.34 -6.53
CA ALA A 86 20.88 6.44 -7.99
C ALA A 86 19.54 6.99 -8.50
N ALA A 87 18.54 7.20 -7.64
CA ALA A 87 17.25 7.77 -8.00
C ALA A 87 17.11 9.22 -7.53
N ASP A 88 16.28 10.00 -8.24
CA ASP A 88 15.80 11.30 -7.77
C ASP A 88 14.57 11.09 -6.87
N PHE A 89 14.38 11.97 -5.85
CA PHE A 89 13.25 11.89 -4.93
C PHE A 89 12.56 13.24 -4.74
N VAL A 90 11.23 13.25 -4.88
CA VAL A 90 10.37 14.44 -4.82
C VAL A 90 9.36 14.30 -3.69
N LEU A 91 9.29 15.32 -2.85
CA LEU A 91 8.24 15.44 -1.82
C LEU A 91 6.97 16.00 -2.47
N ALA A 92 5.94 15.18 -2.60
CA ALA A 92 4.66 15.62 -3.13
C ALA A 92 3.50 14.70 -2.70
N ASP A 93 2.30 15.28 -2.64
CA ASP A 93 1.06 14.54 -2.48
C ASP A 93 0.53 14.10 -3.86
N VAL A 94 0.47 12.79 -4.09
CA VAL A 94 0.01 12.23 -5.37
C VAL A 94 -1.42 12.64 -5.74
N ALA A 95 -2.26 12.98 -4.75
CA ALA A 95 -3.62 13.44 -5.01
C ALA A 95 -3.66 14.73 -5.86
N ALA A 96 -2.67 15.61 -5.68
CA ALA A 96 -2.56 16.89 -6.41
C ALA A 96 -1.36 16.96 -7.38
N TRP A 97 -0.45 15.98 -7.29
CA TRP A 97 0.78 15.97 -8.08
C TRP A 97 0.52 15.52 -9.53
N SER A 98 1.35 16.02 -10.44
CA SER A 98 1.40 15.61 -11.84
C SER A 98 2.80 15.12 -12.21
N PRO A 99 2.92 14.03 -12.99
CA PRO A 99 4.22 13.53 -13.39
C PRO A 99 4.93 14.50 -14.34
N PRO A 100 6.28 14.46 -14.36
CA PRO A 100 7.04 15.16 -15.39
C PRO A 100 6.61 14.75 -16.80
N ALA A 101 6.68 15.68 -17.74
CA ALA A 101 6.44 15.36 -19.16
C ALA A 101 7.31 14.16 -19.61
N GLU A 102 6.82 13.41 -20.59
CA GLU A 102 7.51 12.22 -21.13
C GLU A 102 7.72 11.07 -20.13
N THR A 103 6.96 11.04 -19.02
CA THR A 103 6.93 9.87 -18.14
C THR A 103 6.28 8.70 -18.90
N GLU A 104 6.99 7.59 -19.05
CA GLU A 104 6.52 6.42 -19.80
C GLU A 104 5.97 5.33 -18.88
N LEU A 105 6.39 5.30 -17.59
CA LEU A 105 5.87 4.39 -16.58
C LEU A 105 5.55 5.16 -15.29
N LEU A 106 4.30 5.03 -14.84
CA LEU A 106 3.87 5.32 -13.48
C LEU A 106 3.68 4.00 -12.75
N PHE A 107 4.46 3.79 -11.72
CA PHE A 107 4.43 2.56 -10.91
C PHE A 107 4.02 2.91 -9.49
N GLY A 108 2.97 2.26 -8.96
CA GLY A 108 2.48 2.50 -7.61
C GLY A 108 2.25 1.21 -6.84
N ASN A 109 3.12 0.94 -5.87
CA ASN A 109 3.01 -0.25 -5.04
C ASN A 109 2.49 0.10 -3.64
N ALA A 110 1.29 -0.34 -3.31
CA ALA A 110 0.65 -0.19 -2.00
C ALA A 110 0.51 1.28 -1.52
N VAL A 111 0.21 2.20 -2.42
CA VAL A 111 0.02 3.63 -2.12
C VAL A 111 -1.43 4.07 -2.29
N PHE A 112 -2.09 3.76 -3.41
CA PHE A 112 -3.36 4.39 -3.78
C PHE A 112 -4.53 4.10 -2.83
N HIS A 113 -4.51 3.00 -2.10
CA HIS A 113 -5.53 2.71 -1.07
C HIS A 113 -5.49 3.68 0.14
N TRP A 114 -4.46 4.52 0.23
CA TRP A 114 -4.36 5.62 1.21
C TRP A 114 -4.79 6.97 0.62
N VAL A 115 -4.97 7.07 -0.70
CA VAL A 115 -5.29 8.31 -1.39
C VAL A 115 -6.81 8.47 -1.47
N PRO A 116 -7.38 9.56 -0.93
CA PRO A 116 -8.79 9.87 -1.11
C PRO A 116 -9.14 9.93 -2.59
N ASP A 117 -10.30 9.36 -2.95
CA ASP A 117 -10.76 9.29 -4.35
C ASP A 117 -9.68 8.82 -5.35
N HIS A 118 -8.88 7.83 -4.94
CA HIS A 118 -7.83 7.27 -5.79
C HIS A 118 -8.30 6.85 -7.20
N PRO A 119 -9.57 6.44 -7.44
CA PRO A 119 -9.99 6.13 -8.80
C PRO A 119 -9.88 7.33 -9.74
N ALA A 120 -10.32 8.53 -9.31
CA ALA A 120 -10.17 9.75 -10.09
C ALA A 120 -8.70 10.11 -10.30
N VAL A 121 -7.86 9.90 -9.27
CA VAL A 121 -6.41 10.12 -9.37
C VAL A 121 -5.78 9.17 -10.38
N LEU A 122 -6.14 7.88 -10.40
CA LEU A 122 -5.64 6.91 -11.37
C LEU A 122 -6.01 7.29 -12.81
N ALA A 123 -7.27 7.66 -13.07
CA ALA A 123 -7.71 8.11 -14.39
C ALA A 123 -6.95 9.37 -14.84
N ARG A 124 -6.80 10.35 -13.95
CA ARG A 124 -6.03 11.58 -14.22
C ARG A 124 -4.56 11.28 -14.53
N LEU A 125 -3.93 10.41 -13.76
CA LEU A 125 -2.52 10.05 -13.98
C LEU A 125 -2.33 9.29 -15.30
N LEU A 126 -3.23 8.34 -15.64
CA LEU A 126 -3.18 7.65 -16.93
C LEU A 126 -3.29 8.64 -18.10
N ALA A 127 -4.19 9.62 -18.01
CA ALA A 127 -4.38 10.63 -19.04
C ALA A 127 -3.16 11.55 -19.27
N THR A 128 -2.22 11.63 -18.31
CA THR A 128 -0.97 12.40 -18.48
C THR A 128 0.13 11.66 -19.24
N LEU A 129 0.02 10.34 -19.38
CA LEU A 129 1.05 9.54 -20.05
C LEU A 129 1.03 9.75 -21.57
N PRO A 130 2.15 9.59 -22.27
CA PRO A 130 2.17 9.55 -23.73
C PRO A 130 1.50 8.27 -24.26
N ALA A 131 1.19 8.22 -25.54
CA ALA A 131 0.72 7.00 -26.19
C ALA A 131 1.74 5.87 -25.99
N GLY A 132 1.25 4.70 -25.54
CA GLY A 132 2.07 3.56 -25.16
C GLY A 132 2.64 3.64 -23.74
N GLY A 133 2.44 4.74 -23.02
CA GLY A 133 2.80 4.87 -21.60
C GLY A 133 1.95 3.95 -20.71
N VAL A 134 2.50 3.52 -19.58
CA VAL A 134 1.91 2.51 -18.71
C VAL A 134 1.68 3.05 -17.30
N LEU A 135 0.48 2.83 -16.78
CA LEU A 135 0.15 2.95 -15.36
C LEU A 135 0.06 1.54 -14.77
N ALA A 136 0.95 1.21 -13.85
CA ALA A 136 1.00 -0.07 -13.16
C ALA A 136 0.79 0.13 -11.65
N VAL A 137 -0.26 -0.48 -11.10
CA VAL A 137 -0.69 -0.26 -9.71
C VAL A 137 -0.98 -1.57 -9.01
N GLN A 138 -0.52 -1.69 -7.78
CA GLN A 138 -0.91 -2.74 -6.85
C GLN A 138 -1.45 -2.14 -5.55
N MET A 139 -2.52 -2.73 -5.02
CA MET A 139 -3.13 -2.32 -3.76
C MET A 139 -3.52 -3.55 -2.93
N PRO A 140 -3.32 -3.51 -1.58
CA PRO A 140 -3.92 -4.51 -0.70
C PRO A 140 -5.45 -4.47 -0.80
N ASP A 141 -6.07 -5.62 -1.08
CA ASP A 141 -7.53 -5.80 -1.22
C ASP A 141 -8.07 -6.71 -0.11
N ASN A 142 -7.64 -6.45 1.11
CA ASN A 142 -7.82 -7.31 2.27
C ASN A 142 -8.74 -6.71 3.34
N ALA A 143 -9.56 -5.72 2.99
CA ALA A 143 -10.44 -5.05 3.96
C ALA A 143 -11.42 -6.01 4.63
N GLU A 144 -11.88 -7.03 3.91
CA GLU A 144 -12.83 -8.02 4.41
C GLU A 144 -12.16 -9.31 4.96
N GLU A 145 -10.83 -9.39 4.87
CA GLU A 145 -10.11 -10.51 5.48
C GLU A 145 -10.26 -10.50 7.01
N PRO A 146 -10.31 -11.67 7.66
CA PRO A 146 -10.60 -11.77 9.10
C PRO A 146 -9.75 -10.85 9.95
N ALA A 147 -8.45 -10.70 9.64
CA ALA A 147 -7.57 -9.84 10.43
C ALA A 147 -8.06 -8.39 10.48
N LEU A 148 -8.48 -7.80 9.35
CA LEU A 148 -8.97 -6.42 9.32
C LEU A 148 -10.44 -6.30 9.76
N ALA A 149 -11.28 -7.27 9.45
CA ALA A 149 -12.66 -7.30 9.91
C ALA A 149 -12.74 -7.38 11.45
N LEU A 150 -11.95 -8.26 12.07
CA LEU A 150 -11.87 -8.40 13.52
C LEU A 150 -11.31 -7.15 14.21
N MET A 151 -10.34 -6.48 13.60
CA MET A 151 -9.82 -5.20 14.11
C MET A 151 -10.94 -4.18 14.26
N ARG A 152 -11.78 -4.01 13.24
CA ARG A 152 -12.94 -3.11 13.28
C ARG A 152 -13.99 -3.57 14.30
N THR A 153 -14.24 -4.87 14.35
CA THR A 153 -15.21 -5.47 15.28
C THR A 153 -14.80 -5.25 16.74
N VAL A 154 -13.54 -5.51 17.08
CA VAL A 154 -13.01 -5.29 18.43
C VAL A 154 -13.01 -3.80 18.77
N ALA A 155 -12.62 -2.94 17.82
CA ALA A 155 -12.67 -1.49 18.03
C ALA A 155 -14.08 -0.95 18.33
N ALA A 156 -15.12 -1.55 17.72
CA ALA A 156 -16.50 -1.13 17.89
C ALA A 156 -17.18 -1.65 19.19
N ARG A 157 -16.61 -2.63 19.89
CA ARG A 157 -17.30 -3.35 21.00
C ARG A 157 -16.72 -3.09 22.38
N GLY A 158 -15.51 -2.56 22.51
CA GLY A 158 -14.85 -2.37 23.79
C GLY A 158 -15.14 -1.02 24.43
N PRO A 159 -14.61 -0.77 25.65
CA PRO A 159 -14.73 0.53 26.33
C PRO A 159 -14.06 1.67 25.55
N TRP A 160 -13.26 1.36 24.55
CA TRP A 160 -12.58 2.27 23.63
C TRP A 160 -13.41 2.64 22.39
N ALA A 161 -14.62 2.11 22.22
CA ALA A 161 -15.40 2.20 20.97
C ALA A 161 -15.61 3.64 20.49
N GLU A 162 -15.97 4.55 21.39
CA GLU A 162 -16.15 5.98 21.07
C GLU A 162 -14.83 6.64 20.60
N THR A 163 -13.73 6.37 21.31
CA THR A 163 -12.39 6.89 20.98
C THR A 163 -11.89 6.38 19.64
N LEU A 164 -12.21 5.13 19.30
CA LEU A 164 -11.73 4.46 18.08
C LEU A 164 -12.65 4.61 16.86
N ALA A 165 -13.88 5.10 17.02
CA ALA A 165 -14.81 5.27 15.90
C ALA A 165 -14.20 6.00 14.69
N PRO A 166 -13.41 7.10 14.83
CA PRO A 166 -12.78 7.76 13.70
C PRO A 166 -11.64 6.95 13.03
N ALA A 167 -11.05 5.98 13.74
CA ALA A 167 -9.93 5.20 13.21
C ALA A 167 -10.38 4.19 12.13
N GLY A 168 -11.61 3.71 12.21
CA GLY A 168 -12.18 2.76 11.24
C GLY A 168 -12.40 3.34 9.83
N ALA A 169 -12.45 4.66 9.71
CA ALA A 169 -12.68 5.35 8.44
C ALA A 169 -11.40 5.72 7.65
N VAL A 170 -10.21 5.40 8.19
CA VAL A 170 -8.92 5.87 7.61
C VAL A 170 -8.60 5.22 6.26
N ARG A 171 -9.18 4.06 5.95
CA ARG A 171 -8.91 3.34 4.70
C ARG A 171 -10.19 3.15 3.89
N ALA A 172 -10.22 3.67 2.66
CA ALA A 172 -11.31 3.44 1.74
C ALA A 172 -11.31 1.96 1.25
N ALA A 173 -12.49 1.38 1.13
CA ALA A 173 -12.64 0.10 0.43
C ALA A 173 -12.27 0.26 -1.04
N LEU A 174 -11.61 -0.75 -1.61
CA LEU A 174 -11.36 -0.78 -3.04
C LEU A 174 -12.67 -1.02 -3.81
N ARG A 175 -12.75 -0.48 -5.01
CA ARG A 175 -13.83 -0.81 -5.95
C ARG A 175 -13.66 -2.24 -6.48
N ARG A 176 -14.70 -2.79 -7.10
CA ARG A 176 -14.60 -4.08 -7.80
C ARG A 176 -13.67 -3.97 -9.01
N PRO A 177 -13.01 -5.06 -9.42
CA PRO A 177 -12.10 -5.05 -10.59
C PRO A 177 -12.73 -4.45 -11.85
N GLY A 178 -14.02 -4.77 -12.14
CA GLY A 178 -14.73 -4.22 -13.29
C GLY A 178 -14.88 -2.70 -13.25
N ASP A 179 -15.08 -2.13 -12.06
CA ASP A 179 -15.23 -0.67 -11.92
C ASP A 179 -13.93 0.08 -12.27
N TYR A 180 -12.74 -0.52 -12.00
CA TYR A 180 -11.46 0.03 -12.45
C TYR A 180 -11.25 -0.14 -13.95
N TYR A 181 -11.65 -1.28 -14.50
CA TYR A 181 -11.60 -1.51 -15.94
C TYR A 181 -12.41 -0.45 -16.70
N ASP A 182 -13.67 -0.28 -16.32
CA ASP A 182 -14.58 0.67 -16.95
C ASP A 182 -14.08 2.12 -16.82
N LEU A 183 -13.49 2.46 -15.67
CA LEU A 183 -12.94 3.79 -15.42
C LEU A 183 -11.73 4.12 -16.31
N LEU A 184 -10.83 3.16 -16.51
CA LEU A 184 -9.56 3.40 -17.20
C LEU A 184 -9.63 3.14 -18.70
N ARG A 185 -10.57 2.29 -19.15
CA ARG A 185 -10.70 1.86 -20.56
C ARG A 185 -10.87 3.01 -21.55
N PRO A 186 -11.58 4.12 -21.24
CA PRO A 186 -11.71 5.24 -22.19
C PRO A 186 -10.38 5.91 -22.58
N GLU A 187 -9.40 5.92 -21.67
CA GLU A 187 -8.07 6.54 -21.88
C GLU A 187 -6.98 5.51 -22.20
N ALA A 188 -7.31 4.21 -22.25
CA ALA A 188 -6.35 3.14 -22.42
C ALA A 188 -6.63 2.30 -23.68
N THR A 189 -5.57 1.91 -24.37
CA THR A 189 -5.61 0.89 -25.43
C THR A 189 -5.73 -0.51 -24.85
N ARG A 190 -5.15 -0.76 -23.67
CA ARG A 190 -5.21 -2.03 -22.94
C ARG A 190 -5.38 -1.77 -21.44
N VAL A 191 -6.25 -2.52 -20.77
CA VAL A 191 -6.41 -2.54 -19.31
C VAL A 191 -6.46 -3.98 -18.85
N GLU A 192 -5.60 -4.33 -17.91
CA GLU A 192 -5.58 -5.63 -17.22
C GLU A 192 -5.82 -5.39 -15.74
N VAL A 193 -6.76 -6.13 -15.17
CA VAL A 193 -7.06 -6.09 -13.74
C VAL A 193 -7.17 -7.51 -13.23
N TRP A 194 -6.40 -7.83 -12.18
CA TRP A 194 -6.47 -9.16 -11.58
C TRP A 194 -6.27 -9.10 -10.06
N ARG A 195 -6.55 -10.22 -9.40
CA ARG A 195 -6.30 -10.43 -7.96
C ARG A 195 -5.34 -11.60 -7.75
N THR A 196 -4.48 -11.45 -6.76
CA THR A 196 -3.63 -12.53 -6.26
C THR A 196 -3.77 -12.61 -4.75
N ILE A 197 -3.96 -13.81 -4.23
CA ILE A 197 -3.97 -14.05 -2.78
C ILE A 197 -2.63 -14.65 -2.40
N TYR A 198 -1.84 -13.91 -1.64
CA TYR A 198 -0.62 -14.42 -1.02
C TYR A 198 -1.00 -15.06 0.32
N HIS A 199 -0.44 -16.21 0.61
CA HIS A 199 -0.55 -16.83 1.92
C HIS A 199 0.81 -16.74 2.61
N HIS A 200 0.93 -15.80 3.57
CA HIS A 200 2.18 -15.61 4.30
C HIS A 200 2.25 -16.58 5.49
N PRO A 201 3.22 -17.50 5.52
CA PRO A 201 3.48 -18.33 6.69
C PRO A 201 4.14 -17.47 7.77
N LEU A 202 3.50 -17.37 8.93
CA LEU A 202 3.97 -16.59 10.05
C LEU A 202 4.16 -17.50 11.27
N PRO A 203 5.09 -17.20 12.21
CA PRO A 203 5.43 -18.07 13.32
C PRO A 203 4.31 -18.26 14.35
N GLY A 204 3.24 -17.46 14.27
CA GLY A 204 2.06 -17.58 15.13
C GLY A 204 1.09 -16.42 14.97
N PRO A 205 -0.09 -16.47 15.64
CA PRO A 205 -1.10 -15.41 15.56
C PRO A 205 -0.57 -14.04 16.03
N GLU A 206 0.35 -14.04 16.98
CA GLU A 206 1.01 -12.83 17.49
C GLU A 206 1.80 -12.09 16.38
N ALA A 207 2.37 -12.80 15.42
CA ALA A 207 3.03 -12.19 14.27
C ALA A 207 2.06 -11.48 13.33
N ILE A 208 0.78 -11.91 13.27
CA ILE A 208 -0.27 -11.19 12.55
C ILE A 208 -0.55 -9.84 13.22
N VAL A 209 -0.62 -9.81 14.55
CA VAL A 209 -0.80 -8.56 15.31
C VAL A 209 0.38 -7.61 15.06
N ALA A 210 1.62 -8.12 15.12
CA ALA A 210 2.83 -7.36 14.83
C ALA A 210 2.86 -6.81 13.40
N TRP A 211 2.45 -7.63 12.41
CA TRP A 211 2.31 -7.20 11.02
C TRP A 211 1.43 -5.96 10.86
N PHE A 212 0.25 -5.98 11.49
CA PHE A 212 -0.71 -4.89 11.37
C PHE A 212 -0.39 -3.72 12.31
N ALA A 213 0.34 -3.91 13.40
CA ALA A 213 0.79 -2.83 14.28
C ALA A 213 1.65 -1.79 13.53
N GLY A 214 2.44 -2.24 12.53
CA GLY A 214 3.19 -1.36 11.63
C GLY A 214 2.36 -0.75 10.49
N SER A 215 1.05 -1.01 10.39
CA SER A 215 0.22 -0.56 9.27
C SER A 215 -1.21 -0.24 9.71
N SER A 216 -2.17 -1.12 9.38
CA SER A 216 -3.62 -0.86 9.58
C SER A 216 -4.08 -0.76 11.03
N LEU A 217 -3.39 -1.37 11.98
CA LEU A 217 -3.71 -1.27 13.42
C LEU A 217 -3.24 0.06 14.03
N ARG A 218 -2.25 0.70 13.41
CA ARG A 218 -1.64 1.92 13.92
C ARG A 218 -2.60 3.08 14.17
N PRO A 219 -3.56 3.44 13.27
CA PRO A 219 -4.54 4.49 13.53
C PRO A 219 -5.38 4.26 14.80
N PHE A 220 -5.58 2.99 15.17
CA PHE A 220 -6.27 2.61 16.41
C PHE A 220 -5.35 2.78 17.62
N LEU A 221 -4.13 2.23 17.56
CA LEU A 221 -3.16 2.30 18.65
C LEU A 221 -2.73 3.73 18.99
N ALA A 222 -2.66 4.62 17.99
CA ALA A 222 -2.30 6.03 18.18
C ALA A 222 -3.35 6.85 18.94
N ARG A 223 -4.55 6.29 19.16
CA ARG A 223 -5.65 6.94 19.89
C ARG A 223 -5.83 6.42 21.32
N LEU A 224 -5.06 5.41 21.68
CA LEU A 224 -5.13 4.76 22.99
C LEU A 224 -3.79 4.85 23.70
N GLU A 225 -3.85 5.01 25.01
CA GLU A 225 -2.68 5.08 25.90
C GLU A 225 -2.84 4.11 27.07
N GLY A 226 -1.71 3.73 27.70
CA GLY A 226 -1.67 2.90 28.90
C GLY A 226 -2.52 1.63 28.80
N ALA A 227 -3.23 1.31 29.85
CA ALA A 227 -4.03 0.08 29.96
C ALA A 227 -5.06 -0.10 28.83
N ALA A 228 -5.70 0.97 28.36
CA ALA A 228 -6.69 0.88 27.28
C ALA A 228 -6.08 0.40 25.97
N ARG A 229 -4.83 0.78 25.68
CA ARG A 229 -4.08 0.31 24.51
C ARG A 229 -3.71 -1.17 24.66
N ASP A 230 -3.27 -1.57 25.84
CA ASP A 230 -2.88 -2.95 26.13
C ASP A 230 -4.09 -3.88 26.06
N ASP A 231 -5.22 -3.50 26.68
CA ASP A 231 -6.47 -4.24 26.67
C ASP A 231 -7.05 -4.40 25.26
N PHE A 232 -7.05 -3.32 24.46
CA PHE A 232 -7.47 -3.38 23.06
C PHE A 232 -6.59 -4.34 22.25
N THR A 233 -5.27 -4.27 22.43
CA THR A 233 -4.32 -5.12 21.72
C THR A 233 -4.51 -6.59 22.14
N ALA A 234 -4.71 -6.87 23.42
CA ALA A 234 -4.98 -8.20 23.93
C ALA A 234 -6.31 -8.79 23.41
N ALA A 235 -7.37 -7.97 23.39
CA ALA A 235 -8.67 -8.37 22.84
C ALA A 235 -8.56 -8.69 21.35
N TYR A 236 -7.86 -7.86 20.57
CA TYR A 236 -7.62 -8.11 19.15
C TYR A 236 -6.77 -9.38 18.95
N ALA A 237 -5.69 -9.57 19.70
CA ALA A 237 -4.84 -10.76 19.64
C ALA A 237 -5.61 -12.05 19.95
N SER A 238 -6.55 -12.02 20.91
CA SER A 238 -7.41 -13.14 21.23
C SER A 238 -8.32 -13.56 20.05
N GLU A 239 -8.91 -12.58 19.36
CA GLU A 239 -9.73 -12.85 18.17
C GLU A 239 -8.88 -13.36 16.99
N ILE A 240 -7.69 -12.83 16.80
CA ILE A 240 -6.72 -13.30 15.79
C ILE A 240 -6.33 -14.75 16.06
N ALA A 241 -6.05 -15.13 17.30
CA ALA A 241 -5.69 -16.50 17.66
C ALA A 241 -6.81 -17.51 17.36
N ARG A 242 -8.09 -17.09 17.51
CA ARG A 242 -9.24 -17.92 17.13
C ARG A 242 -9.42 -18.05 15.62
N ALA A 243 -9.21 -16.95 14.88
CA ALA A 243 -9.42 -16.90 13.43
C ALA A 243 -8.28 -17.58 12.65
N TYR A 244 -7.07 -17.61 13.21
CA TYR A 244 -5.88 -18.15 12.57
C TYR A 244 -5.26 -19.27 13.45
N PRO A 245 -5.85 -20.47 13.45
CA PRO A 245 -5.35 -21.60 14.25
C PRO A 245 -3.96 -22.02 13.74
N ARG A 246 -3.10 -22.43 14.68
CA ARG A 246 -1.78 -22.96 14.35
C ARG A 246 -1.90 -24.26 13.56
N ARG A 247 -1.07 -24.40 12.56
CA ARG A 247 -0.89 -25.62 11.78
C ARG A 247 0.01 -26.63 12.54
N SER A 248 0.19 -27.80 11.96
CA SER A 248 0.99 -28.87 12.58
C SER A 248 2.45 -28.51 12.85
N ASP A 249 3.00 -27.57 12.07
CA ASP A 249 4.36 -27.05 12.23
C ASP A 249 4.44 -25.81 13.15
N GLY A 250 3.31 -25.41 13.77
CA GLY A 250 3.19 -24.26 14.64
C GLY A 250 2.96 -22.93 13.92
N THR A 251 3.04 -22.90 12.58
CA THR A 251 2.81 -21.68 11.79
C THR A 251 1.32 -21.34 11.67
N VAL A 252 1.03 -20.10 11.27
CA VAL A 252 -0.28 -19.67 10.79
C VAL A 252 -0.13 -19.16 9.37
N LEU A 253 -1.18 -19.30 8.55
CA LEU A 253 -1.19 -18.71 7.21
C LEU A 253 -2.06 -17.45 7.21
N LEU A 254 -1.44 -16.30 6.90
CA LEU A 254 -2.15 -15.05 6.71
C LEU A 254 -2.48 -14.89 5.22
N PRO A 255 -3.76 -15.06 4.80
CA PRO A 255 -4.16 -14.71 3.44
C PRO A 255 -4.11 -13.19 3.27
N PHE A 256 -3.52 -12.76 2.17
CA PHE A 256 -3.33 -11.35 1.89
C PHE A 256 -3.66 -11.04 0.41
N PRO A 257 -4.95 -10.87 0.10
CA PRO A 257 -5.40 -10.49 -1.24
C PRO A 257 -4.83 -9.14 -1.67
N ARG A 258 -4.46 -9.07 -2.94
CA ARG A 258 -3.96 -7.89 -3.62
C ARG A 258 -4.67 -7.70 -4.96
N LEU A 259 -5.04 -6.48 -5.27
CA LEU A 259 -5.55 -6.05 -6.56
C LEU A 259 -4.42 -5.44 -7.38
N PHE A 260 -4.33 -5.83 -8.63
CA PHE A 260 -3.35 -5.36 -9.60
C PHE A 260 -4.06 -4.73 -10.80
N ILE A 261 -3.49 -3.66 -11.31
CA ILE A 261 -3.96 -2.94 -12.49
C ILE A 261 -2.75 -2.60 -13.36
N VAL A 262 -2.80 -2.94 -14.64
CA VAL A 262 -1.85 -2.46 -15.65
C VAL A 262 -2.66 -1.87 -16.80
N ALA A 263 -2.51 -0.57 -17.02
CA ALA A 263 -3.20 0.14 -18.09
C ALA A 263 -2.17 0.79 -19.03
N THR A 264 -2.30 0.53 -20.33
CA THR A 264 -1.49 1.16 -21.38
C THR A 264 -2.33 2.21 -22.09
N ARG A 265 -1.83 3.42 -22.19
CA ARG A 265 -2.47 4.53 -22.89
C ARG A 265 -2.42 4.40 -24.40
#